data_c652ee25b750b508a14e806c614c2ad3
#
_entry.id   c652ee25b750b508a14e806c614c2ad3
#
_cell.length_a   1.000
_cell.length_b   1.000
_cell.length_c   1.000
_cell.angle_alpha   90.00
_cell.angle_beta   90.00
_cell.angle_gamma   90.00
#
_symmetry.space_group_name_H-M   'P 1'
#
loop_
_entity.id
_entity.type
_entity.pdbx_description
1 polymer ?
#
loop_
_entity_poly.entity_id
_entity_poly.type
_entity_poly.pdbx_seq_one_letter_code
_entity_poly.pdbx_strand_id
1 'polypeptide(L)'
;MVTVPLRWIAIDLEYVRDEMNSKFCVCEIALRCIESNEEIYRTYIQPNENFLVSRRLRQKGITEDDLRQAPTMEEVDRLLKSLLPSFMLVFWNAENDLKHYPNLKAYAYGTRCCMKRYSERYGPYNYDFGDHSFIKLEDAADATGFIMDPEDSYHQASTDAKACAFIWNELNKESLPASISLDLVLRDDVHDLLEAREKTLKLEDKTSDENEIPLPF
;
A
#
# COMPACT_ATOMS: atom_id res chain seq x y z
N MET A 1 7.61 -14.14 27.44
CA MET A 1 7.60 -13.57 26.09
C MET A 1 6.16 -13.28 25.74
N VAL A 2 5.80 -12.04 25.54
CA VAL A 2 4.47 -11.68 25.01
C VAL A 2 4.52 -11.94 23.51
N THR A 3 3.80 -12.96 23.02
CA THR A 3 3.65 -13.20 21.58
C THR A 3 2.70 -12.14 21.05
N VAL A 4 3.21 -11.15 20.35
CA VAL A 4 2.36 -10.23 19.59
C VAL A 4 1.67 -11.05 18.49
N PRO A 5 0.33 -11.03 18.41
CA PRO A 5 -0.36 -11.77 17.36
C PRO A 5 0.05 -11.23 15.99
N LEU A 6 0.31 -12.12 15.05
CA LEU A 6 0.64 -11.78 13.68
C LEU A 6 -0.58 -11.12 13.03
N ARG A 7 -0.38 -9.93 12.49
CA ARG A 7 -1.44 -9.14 11.87
C ARG A 7 -1.32 -9.17 10.35
N TRP A 8 -2.43 -8.99 9.66
CA TRP A 8 -2.50 -9.06 8.21
C TRP A 8 -2.93 -7.73 7.60
N ILE A 9 -2.15 -7.25 6.63
CA ILE A 9 -2.41 -5.99 5.92
C ILE A 9 -2.46 -6.27 4.43
N ALA A 10 -3.53 -5.86 3.77
CA ALA A 10 -3.56 -5.73 2.32
C ALA A 10 -2.84 -4.44 1.93
N ILE A 11 -2.02 -4.52 0.90
CA ILE A 11 -1.23 -3.39 0.40
C ILE A 11 -1.33 -3.35 -1.13
N ASP A 12 -1.43 -2.14 -1.66
CA ASP A 12 -1.39 -1.89 -3.09
C ASP A 12 -0.54 -0.67 -3.40
N LEU A 13 0.04 -0.65 -4.60
CA LEU A 13 0.94 0.39 -5.10
C LEU A 13 0.48 0.87 -6.48
N GLU A 14 0.50 2.20 -6.69
CA GLU A 14 0.34 2.79 -8.01
C GLU A 14 1.66 3.37 -8.52
N TYR A 15 1.75 3.51 -9.85
CA TYR A 15 3.00 3.80 -10.51
C TYR A 15 2.89 4.93 -11.53
N VAL A 16 3.92 5.76 -11.59
CA VAL A 16 4.21 6.66 -12.71
C VAL A 16 5.40 6.15 -13.51
N ARG A 17 5.55 6.64 -14.73
CA ARG A 17 6.68 6.30 -15.58
C ARG A 17 7.73 7.41 -15.53
N ASP A 18 8.97 7.04 -15.29
CA ASP A 18 10.12 7.93 -15.46
C ASP A 18 10.36 8.18 -16.95
N GLU A 19 10.44 9.45 -17.36
CA GLU A 19 10.61 9.86 -18.75
C GLU A 19 11.98 9.48 -19.30
N MET A 20 13.01 9.52 -18.47
CA MET A 20 14.40 9.36 -18.89
C MET A 20 14.77 7.91 -19.19
N ASN A 21 14.33 6.98 -18.32
CA ASN A 21 14.75 5.59 -18.38
C ASN A 21 13.60 4.60 -18.59
N SER A 22 12.38 5.10 -18.76
CA SER A 22 11.16 4.30 -18.94
C SER A 22 10.85 3.34 -17.79
N LYS A 23 11.47 3.49 -16.63
CA LYS A 23 11.19 2.71 -15.42
C LYS A 23 9.90 3.19 -14.76
N PHE A 24 9.28 2.29 -14.02
CA PHE A 24 8.15 2.64 -13.16
C PHE A 24 8.67 3.06 -11.79
N CYS A 25 8.11 4.17 -11.28
CA CYS A 25 8.32 4.68 -9.93
C CYS A 25 7.02 4.56 -9.15
N VAL A 26 7.07 4.11 -7.92
CA VAL A 26 5.90 4.11 -7.03
C VAL A 26 5.50 5.55 -6.75
N CYS A 27 4.21 5.86 -6.90
CA CYS A 27 3.65 7.19 -6.67
C CYS A 27 2.49 7.23 -5.68
N GLU A 28 1.94 6.09 -5.32
CA GLU A 28 0.93 5.95 -4.27
C GLU A 28 1.11 4.61 -3.59
N ILE A 29 0.83 4.58 -2.29
CA ILE A 29 0.77 3.37 -1.47
C ILE A 29 -0.45 3.44 -0.57
N ALA A 30 -1.15 2.31 -0.40
CA ALA A 30 -2.21 2.16 0.57
C ALA A 30 -2.05 0.86 1.35
N LEU A 31 -2.29 0.93 2.65
CA LEU A 31 -2.27 -0.18 3.59
C LEU A 31 -3.65 -0.29 4.24
N ARG A 32 -4.19 -1.49 4.27
CA ARG A 32 -5.53 -1.75 4.79
C ARG A 32 -5.54 -2.98 5.70
N CYS A 33 -6.15 -2.85 6.87
CA CYS A 33 -6.34 -3.97 7.78
C CYS A 33 -7.22 -5.03 7.11
N ILE A 34 -6.78 -6.29 7.12
CA ILE A 34 -7.55 -7.36 6.48
C ILE A 34 -8.79 -7.70 7.32
N GLU A 35 -8.69 -7.72 8.64
CA GLU A 35 -9.77 -8.11 9.53
C GLU A 35 -10.91 -7.09 9.55
N SER A 36 -10.61 -5.80 9.71
CA SER A 36 -11.62 -4.74 9.77
C SER A 36 -11.94 -4.10 8.41
N ASN A 37 -11.08 -4.32 7.42
CA ASN A 37 -11.10 -3.63 6.12
C ASN A 37 -11.01 -2.09 6.24
N GLU A 38 -10.41 -1.58 7.33
CA GLU A 38 -10.15 -0.15 7.53
C GLU A 38 -8.81 0.25 6.91
N GLU A 39 -8.74 1.45 6.34
CA GLU A 39 -7.49 2.03 5.85
C GLU A 39 -6.61 2.42 7.03
N ILE A 40 -5.38 1.85 7.07
CA ILE A 40 -4.39 2.12 8.11
C ILE A 40 -3.50 3.29 7.71
N TYR A 41 -3.10 3.31 6.44
CA TYR A 41 -2.21 4.33 5.90
C TYR A 41 -2.40 4.45 4.40
N ARG A 42 -2.40 5.68 3.92
CA ARG A 42 -2.37 6.01 2.49
C ARG A 42 -1.56 7.27 2.28
N THR A 43 -0.74 7.29 1.27
CA THR A 43 -0.04 8.51 0.84
C THR A 43 0.34 8.43 -0.63
N TYR A 44 0.40 9.60 -1.27
CA TYR A 44 1.21 9.74 -2.47
C TYR A 44 2.68 9.69 -2.10
N ILE A 45 3.52 9.39 -3.08
CA ILE A 45 4.98 9.34 -2.92
C ILE A 45 5.57 10.18 -4.04
N GLN A 46 6.46 11.10 -3.69
CA GLN A 46 7.16 11.92 -4.67
C GLN A 46 8.04 11.03 -5.56
N PRO A 47 7.75 10.96 -6.88
CA PRO A 47 8.62 10.22 -7.80
C PRO A 47 9.93 10.97 -8.04
N ASN A 48 10.87 10.34 -8.73
CA ASN A 48 12.08 11.02 -9.21
C ASN A 48 11.74 12.22 -10.12
N GLU A 49 12.67 13.16 -10.29
CA GLU A 49 12.43 14.49 -10.89
C GLU A 49 11.70 14.50 -12.24
N ASN A 50 11.93 13.49 -13.08
CA ASN A 50 11.38 13.43 -14.44
C ASN A 50 10.37 12.27 -14.58
N PHE A 51 9.11 12.55 -14.28
CA PHE A 51 8.05 11.54 -14.37
C PHE A 51 6.85 12.05 -15.17
N LEU A 52 6.13 11.11 -15.76
CA LEU A 52 4.87 11.36 -16.48
C LEU A 52 3.70 10.82 -15.67
N VAL A 53 2.81 11.73 -15.30
CA VAL A 53 1.51 11.31 -14.75
C VAL A 53 0.71 10.67 -15.86
N SER A 54 0.32 9.41 -15.69
CA SER A 54 -0.45 8.67 -16.68
C SER A 54 -1.82 9.31 -16.89
N ARG A 55 -2.43 9.08 -18.08
CA ARG A 55 -3.80 9.54 -18.35
C ARG A 55 -4.78 9.04 -17.27
N ARG A 56 -4.58 7.82 -16.79
CA ARG A 56 -5.41 7.17 -15.77
C ARG A 56 -5.36 7.95 -14.45
N LEU A 57 -4.18 8.30 -13.94
CA LEU A 57 -4.03 9.09 -12.72
C LEU A 57 -4.64 10.50 -12.86
N ARG A 58 -4.45 11.14 -14.03
CA ARG A 58 -5.08 12.46 -14.32
C ARG A 58 -6.61 12.38 -14.30
N GLN A 59 -7.20 11.32 -14.83
CA GLN A 59 -8.65 11.10 -14.78
C GLN A 59 -9.20 10.96 -13.36
N LYS A 60 -8.34 10.61 -12.40
CA LYS A 60 -8.62 10.52 -10.96
C LYS A 60 -8.30 11.81 -10.20
N GLY A 61 -7.97 12.88 -10.94
CA GLY A 61 -7.65 14.18 -10.36
C GLY A 61 -6.24 14.30 -9.78
N ILE A 62 -5.38 13.29 -9.96
CA ILE A 62 -3.99 13.32 -9.49
C ILE A 62 -3.16 14.15 -10.46
N THR A 63 -2.57 15.22 -9.96
CA THR A 63 -1.74 16.14 -10.72
C THR A 63 -0.24 15.90 -10.48
N GLU A 64 0.60 16.52 -11.31
CA GLU A 64 2.05 16.52 -11.08
C GLU A 64 2.41 17.26 -9.79
N ASP A 65 1.69 18.34 -9.49
CA ASP A 65 1.92 19.13 -8.29
C ASP A 65 1.61 18.35 -7.01
N ASP A 66 0.53 17.54 -7.02
CA ASP A 66 0.21 16.65 -5.90
C ASP A 66 1.36 15.68 -5.62
N LEU A 67 1.95 15.10 -6.67
CA LEU A 67 3.06 14.17 -6.52
C LEU A 67 4.37 14.86 -6.13
N ARG A 68 4.62 16.10 -6.61
CA ARG A 68 5.81 16.87 -6.22
C ARG A 68 5.80 17.32 -4.76
N GLN A 69 4.61 17.55 -4.21
CA GLN A 69 4.41 17.94 -2.81
C GLN A 69 4.28 16.75 -1.85
N ALA A 70 4.23 15.54 -2.39
CA ALA A 70 4.11 14.31 -1.61
C ALA A 70 5.42 14.02 -0.84
N PRO A 71 5.35 13.22 0.23
CA PRO A 71 6.53 12.70 0.91
C PRO A 71 7.47 11.98 -0.05
N THR A 72 8.76 12.10 0.17
CA THR A 72 9.77 11.36 -0.59
C THR A 72 9.70 9.86 -0.30
N MET A 73 10.23 9.04 -1.21
CA MET A 73 10.35 7.60 -0.99
C MET A 73 11.13 7.27 0.29
N GLU A 74 12.16 8.07 0.64
CA GLU A 74 12.96 7.86 1.84
C GLU A 74 12.17 8.08 3.13
N GLU A 75 11.29 9.08 3.15
CA GLU A 75 10.42 9.38 4.30
C GLU A 75 9.40 8.27 4.50
N VAL A 76 8.75 7.85 3.41
CA VAL A 76 7.79 6.73 3.44
C VAL A 76 8.49 5.42 3.85
N ASP A 77 9.67 5.16 3.32
CA ASP A 77 10.49 3.98 3.65
C ASP A 77 10.84 3.93 5.15
N ARG A 78 11.20 5.08 5.73
CA ARG A 78 11.49 5.20 7.17
C ARG A 78 10.27 4.87 8.03
N LEU A 79 9.10 5.35 7.64
CA LEU A 79 7.84 5.05 8.33
C LEU A 79 7.50 3.55 8.22
N LEU A 80 7.52 3.00 7.00
CA LEU A 80 7.15 1.62 6.75
C LEU A 80 8.10 0.63 7.45
N LYS A 81 9.39 0.95 7.52
CA LYS A 81 10.39 0.16 8.24
C LYS A 81 10.08 0.07 9.74
N SER A 82 9.48 1.09 10.34
CA SER A 82 9.07 1.05 11.74
C SER A 82 7.70 0.40 11.94
N LEU A 83 6.80 0.53 10.98
CA LEU A 83 5.43 0.05 11.06
C LEU A 83 5.31 -1.47 10.79
N LEU A 84 5.99 -1.97 9.77
CA LEU A 84 5.70 -3.29 9.17
C LEU A 84 6.29 -4.55 9.85
N PRO A 85 7.23 -4.50 10.83
CA PRO A 85 7.90 -5.71 11.32
C PRO A 85 6.98 -6.79 11.89
N SER A 86 5.79 -6.42 12.39
CA SER A 86 4.81 -7.34 12.96
C SER A 86 3.69 -7.75 12.00
N PHE A 87 3.81 -7.40 10.71
CA PHE A 87 2.73 -7.61 9.75
C PHE A 87 3.08 -8.59 8.65
N MET A 88 2.07 -9.39 8.26
CA MET A 88 2.04 -10.12 7.00
C MET A 88 1.42 -9.23 5.95
N LEU A 89 2.15 -8.95 4.87
CA LEU A 89 1.63 -8.17 3.74
C LEU A 89 0.97 -9.10 2.72
N VAL A 90 -0.21 -8.70 2.28
CA VAL A 90 -0.97 -9.36 1.22
C VAL A 90 -1.11 -8.39 0.06
N PHE A 91 -0.60 -8.77 -1.08
CA PHE A 91 -0.71 -8.04 -2.34
C PHE A 91 -1.70 -8.75 -3.25
N TRP A 92 -2.36 -8.02 -4.14
CA TRP A 92 -3.04 -8.72 -5.21
C TRP A 92 -2.03 -9.46 -6.08
N ASN A 93 -1.04 -8.77 -6.63
CA ASN A 93 0.05 -9.37 -7.42
C ASN A 93 1.41 -9.07 -6.79
N ALA A 94 1.78 -9.84 -5.76
CA ALA A 94 3.00 -9.61 -4.99
C ALA A 94 4.29 -9.56 -5.82
N GLU A 95 4.35 -10.30 -6.93
CA GLU A 95 5.54 -10.31 -7.79
C GLU A 95 5.75 -8.94 -8.46
N ASN A 96 4.68 -8.32 -8.97
CA ASN A 96 4.75 -7.01 -9.58
C ASN A 96 5.13 -5.93 -8.56
N ASP A 97 4.45 -5.89 -7.42
CA ASP A 97 4.66 -4.85 -6.42
C ASP A 97 6.05 -4.93 -5.79
N LEU A 98 6.48 -6.13 -5.42
CA LEU A 98 7.81 -6.36 -4.83
C LEU A 98 8.96 -6.17 -5.83
N LYS A 99 8.70 -6.24 -7.13
CA LYS A 99 9.68 -5.87 -8.16
C LYS A 99 9.98 -4.37 -8.13
N HIS A 100 8.97 -3.54 -7.88
CA HIS A 100 9.09 -2.09 -7.89
C HIS A 100 9.41 -1.50 -6.51
N TYR A 101 9.03 -2.19 -5.43
CA TYR A 101 9.33 -1.79 -4.05
C TYR A 101 9.83 -2.99 -3.21
N PRO A 102 11.04 -3.48 -3.48
CA PRO A 102 11.57 -4.69 -2.84
C PRO A 102 11.79 -4.56 -1.33
N ASN A 103 11.96 -3.34 -0.81
CA ASN A 103 12.18 -3.10 0.61
C ASN A 103 11.00 -3.56 1.48
N LEU A 104 9.77 -3.54 0.95
CA LEU A 104 8.58 -4.03 1.67
C LEU A 104 8.75 -5.48 2.15
N LYS A 105 9.40 -6.33 1.35
CA LYS A 105 9.70 -7.71 1.73
C LYS A 105 10.68 -7.80 2.91
N ALA A 106 11.60 -6.84 3.02
CA ALA A 106 12.58 -6.80 4.10
C ALA A 106 12.02 -6.21 5.39
N TYR A 107 11.02 -5.33 5.31
CA TYR A 107 10.42 -4.67 6.46
C TYR A 107 9.34 -5.50 7.14
N ALA A 108 8.59 -6.27 6.37
CA ALA A 108 7.47 -7.07 6.86
C ALA A 108 7.92 -8.41 7.47
N TYR A 109 7.10 -8.97 8.32
CA TYR A 109 7.27 -10.35 8.80
C TYR A 109 7.24 -11.36 7.65
N GLY A 110 6.42 -11.10 6.63
CA GLY A 110 6.35 -11.90 5.43
C GLY A 110 5.37 -11.33 4.41
N THR A 111 5.31 -11.98 3.24
CA THR A 111 4.44 -11.54 2.14
C THR A 111 3.61 -12.69 1.59
N ARG A 112 2.43 -12.37 1.03
CA ARG A 112 1.53 -13.31 0.35
C ARG A 112 0.98 -12.69 -0.92
N CYS A 113 0.68 -13.54 -1.91
CA CYS A 113 0.02 -13.15 -3.15
C CYS A 113 -1.43 -13.65 -3.13
N CYS A 114 -2.37 -12.71 -3.11
CA CYS A 114 -3.79 -13.02 -3.12
C CYS A 114 -4.22 -13.59 -4.48
N MET A 115 -3.76 -12.99 -5.58
CA MET A 115 -4.04 -13.45 -6.95
C MET A 115 -3.65 -14.92 -7.15
N LYS A 116 -2.45 -15.30 -6.74
CA LYS A 116 -2.00 -16.68 -6.86
C LYS A 116 -2.92 -17.62 -6.10
N ARG A 117 -3.21 -17.34 -4.84
CA ARG A 117 -4.11 -18.16 -4.00
C ARG A 117 -5.54 -18.21 -4.55
N TYR A 118 -6.04 -17.09 -5.08
CA TYR A 118 -7.35 -17.02 -5.72
C TYR A 118 -7.39 -17.85 -7.00
N SER A 119 -6.37 -17.73 -7.84
CA SER A 119 -6.27 -18.48 -9.10
C SER A 119 -6.11 -19.97 -8.87
N GLU A 120 -5.36 -20.42 -7.88
CA GLU A 120 -5.24 -21.84 -7.48
C GLU A 120 -6.61 -22.43 -7.08
N ARG A 121 -7.50 -21.63 -6.52
CA ARG A 121 -8.83 -22.09 -6.07
C ARG A 121 -9.92 -21.99 -7.14
N TYR A 122 -9.89 -20.94 -7.96
CA TYR A 122 -10.98 -20.61 -8.88
C TYR A 122 -10.55 -20.42 -10.33
N GLY A 123 -9.27 -20.27 -10.60
CA GLY A 123 -8.74 -20.06 -11.94
C GLY A 123 -8.71 -21.35 -12.77
N PRO A 124 -8.93 -21.24 -14.10
CA PRO A 124 -8.78 -22.37 -14.98
C PRO A 124 -7.30 -22.82 -15.01
N TYR A 125 -7.08 -24.13 -14.95
CA TYR A 125 -5.74 -24.69 -15.10
C TYR A 125 -5.27 -24.56 -16.55
N ASN A 126 -4.09 -23.99 -16.74
CA ASN A 126 -3.45 -23.85 -18.04
C ASN A 126 -2.38 -24.93 -18.21
N TYR A 127 -2.67 -25.92 -19.04
CA TYR A 127 -1.78 -27.05 -19.27
C TYR A 127 -0.47 -26.67 -20.00
N ASP A 128 -0.46 -25.59 -20.76
CA ASP A 128 0.72 -25.15 -21.50
C ASP A 128 1.79 -24.55 -20.57
N PHE A 129 1.35 -23.95 -19.47
CA PHE A 129 2.23 -23.33 -18.47
C PHE A 129 2.35 -24.16 -17.18
N GLY A 130 1.55 -25.22 -17.03
CA GLY A 130 1.57 -26.07 -15.85
C GLY A 130 1.10 -25.40 -14.56
N ASP A 131 0.27 -24.35 -14.66
CA ASP A 131 -0.22 -23.55 -13.53
C ASP A 131 -1.63 -23.00 -13.82
N HIS A 132 -2.27 -22.40 -12.81
CA HIS A 132 -3.56 -21.74 -12.98
C HIS A 132 -3.40 -20.37 -13.67
N SER A 133 -4.34 -20.05 -14.56
CA SER A 133 -4.38 -18.74 -15.20
C SER A 133 -4.71 -17.64 -14.18
N PHE A 134 -3.96 -16.55 -14.23
CA PHE A 134 -4.19 -15.41 -13.36
C PHE A 134 -5.51 -14.72 -13.69
N ILE A 135 -6.23 -14.32 -12.65
CA ILE A 135 -7.49 -13.59 -12.73
C ILE A 135 -7.20 -12.14 -12.34
N LYS A 136 -7.86 -11.18 -12.98
CA LYS A 136 -7.73 -9.77 -12.62
C LYS A 136 -8.41 -9.48 -11.29
N LEU A 137 -7.93 -8.45 -10.57
CA LEU A 137 -8.53 -8.02 -9.31
C LEU A 137 -10.02 -7.71 -9.44
N GLU A 138 -10.39 -6.97 -10.49
CA GLU A 138 -11.76 -6.56 -10.78
C GLU A 138 -12.67 -7.79 -10.93
N ASP A 139 -12.27 -8.75 -11.76
CA ASP A 139 -13.04 -9.98 -12.03
C ASP A 139 -13.18 -10.84 -10.76
N ALA A 140 -12.12 -10.92 -9.95
CA ALA A 140 -12.13 -11.68 -8.70
C ALA A 140 -12.99 -10.98 -7.63
N ALA A 141 -12.95 -9.66 -7.56
CA ALA A 141 -13.74 -8.85 -6.65
C ALA A 141 -15.24 -9.01 -6.95
N ASP A 142 -15.64 -8.87 -8.22
CA ASP A 142 -17.02 -9.07 -8.66
C ASP A 142 -17.51 -10.50 -8.36
N ALA A 143 -16.69 -11.51 -8.66
CA ALA A 143 -17.03 -12.90 -8.42
C ALA A 143 -17.15 -13.27 -6.92
N THR A 144 -16.44 -12.55 -6.04
CA THR A 144 -16.55 -12.72 -4.58
C THR A 144 -17.64 -11.87 -3.93
N GLY A 145 -18.30 -10.99 -4.69
CA GLY A 145 -19.38 -10.13 -4.20
C GLY A 145 -18.87 -8.87 -3.51
N PHE A 146 -17.68 -8.41 -3.83
CA PHE A 146 -17.19 -7.10 -3.38
C PHE A 146 -18.05 -5.98 -3.97
N ILE A 147 -18.52 -5.09 -3.12
CA ILE A 147 -19.29 -3.91 -3.53
C ILE A 147 -18.38 -2.70 -3.42
N MET A 148 -18.10 -2.08 -4.55
CA MET A 148 -17.32 -0.85 -4.62
C MET A 148 -18.20 0.34 -4.20
N ASP A 149 -17.65 1.25 -3.40
CA ASP A 149 -18.33 2.50 -3.07
C ASP A 149 -18.44 3.39 -4.34
N PRO A 150 -19.48 4.21 -4.46
CA PRO A 150 -19.73 5.01 -5.68
C PRO A 150 -18.59 5.98 -6.07
N GLU A 151 -17.82 6.45 -5.09
CA GLU A 151 -16.68 7.33 -5.26
C GLU A 151 -15.37 6.60 -5.56
N ASP A 152 -15.32 5.30 -5.31
CA ASP A 152 -14.14 4.46 -5.54
C ASP A 152 -14.01 4.09 -7.03
N SER A 153 -12.79 3.76 -7.43
CA SER A 153 -12.52 3.17 -8.74
C SER A 153 -11.25 2.34 -8.69
N TYR A 154 -11.20 1.24 -9.42
CA TYR A 154 -9.96 0.46 -9.56
C TYR A 154 -8.78 1.30 -10.05
N HIS A 155 -7.57 0.84 -9.74
CA HIS A 155 -6.32 1.55 -9.98
C HIS A 155 -6.17 2.85 -9.14
N GLN A 156 -6.68 2.79 -7.95
CA GLN A 156 -6.32 3.63 -6.82
C GLN A 156 -5.83 2.68 -5.72
N ALA A 157 -4.65 2.94 -5.16
CA ALA A 157 -4.05 2.02 -4.21
C ALA A 157 -4.99 1.71 -3.03
N SER A 158 -5.78 2.69 -2.58
CA SER A 158 -6.78 2.49 -1.52
C SER A 158 -7.89 1.52 -1.91
N THR A 159 -8.46 1.67 -3.12
CA THR A 159 -9.54 0.81 -3.63
C THR A 159 -9.04 -0.60 -3.90
N ASP A 160 -7.87 -0.73 -4.53
CA ASP A 160 -7.31 -2.03 -4.89
C ASP A 160 -6.86 -2.80 -3.64
N ALA A 161 -6.28 -2.12 -2.62
CA ALA A 161 -6.02 -2.71 -1.31
C ALA A 161 -7.31 -3.14 -0.58
N LYS A 162 -8.42 -2.36 -0.71
CA LYS A 162 -9.74 -2.67 -0.13
C LYS A 162 -10.34 -3.93 -0.75
N ALA A 163 -10.31 -4.04 -2.08
CA ALA A 163 -10.77 -5.22 -2.80
C ALA A 163 -9.90 -6.45 -2.46
N CYS A 164 -8.58 -6.29 -2.43
CA CYS A 164 -7.63 -7.35 -2.06
C CYS A 164 -7.89 -7.85 -0.62
N ALA A 165 -8.09 -6.95 0.35
CA ALA A 165 -8.43 -7.33 1.73
C ALA A 165 -9.72 -8.12 1.81
N PHE A 166 -10.76 -7.67 1.10
CA PHE A 166 -12.04 -8.37 1.04
C PHE A 166 -11.90 -9.79 0.47
N ILE A 167 -11.25 -9.92 -0.69
CA ILE A 167 -11.04 -11.23 -1.34
C ILE A 167 -10.21 -12.14 -0.42
N TRP A 168 -9.17 -11.62 0.22
CA TRP A 168 -8.35 -12.41 1.14
C TRP A 168 -9.16 -12.93 2.32
N ASN A 169 -10.06 -12.13 2.88
CA ASN A 169 -10.96 -12.56 3.93
C ASN A 169 -11.90 -13.68 3.45
N GLU A 170 -12.50 -13.52 2.27
CA GLU A 170 -13.37 -14.54 1.69
C GLU A 170 -12.65 -15.88 1.48
N LEU A 171 -11.41 -15.83 1.00
CA LEU A 171 -10.57 -17.03 0.80
C LEU A 171 -10.21 -17.75 2.11
N ASN A 172 -10.27 -17.05 3.23
CA ASN A 172 -9.79 -17.55 4.53
C ASN A 172 -10.90 -17.68 5.59
N LYS A 173 -12.17 -17.45 5.25
CA LYS A 173 -13.30 -17.53 6.21
C LYS A 173 -13.32 -18.80 7.05
N GLU A 174 -12.86 -19.92 6.50
CA GLU A 174 -12.81 -21.20 7.19
C GLU A 174 -11.53 -21.39 8.05
N SER A 175 -10.52 -20.55 7.87
CA SER A 175 -9.18 -20.72 8.45
C SER A 175 -8.77 -19.61 9.43
N LEU A 176 -9.53 -18.53 9.55
CA LEU A 176 -9.27 -17.49 10.54
C LEU A 176 -9.89 -17.90 11.89
N PRO A 177 -9.12 -17.94 12.99
CA PRO A 177 -9.71 -18.12 14.31
C PRO A 177 -10.67 -16.97 14.60
N ALA A 178 -11.82 -17.30 15.18
CA ALA A 178 -12.83 -16.33 15.56
C ALA A 178 -12.21 -15.20 16.40
N SER A 179 -12.25 -14.02 15.87
CA SER A 179 -12.05 -12.68 16.44
C SER A 179 -11.33 -12.54 17.77
N ILE A 180 -10.13 -12.00 17.72
CA ILE A 180 -9.67 -11.08 18.75
C ILE A 180 -10.02 -9.68 18.23
N SER A 181 -10.78 -8.93 19.02
CA SER A 181 -11.11 -7.53 18.72
C SER A 181 -9.83 -6.70 18.62
N LEU A 182 -9.44 -6.39 17.41
CA LEU A 182 -8.18 -5.71 17.05
C LEU A 182 -8.30 -4.18 17.09
N ASP A 183 -9.52 -3.66 17.30
CA ASP A 183 -9.84 -2.25 17.13
C ASP A 183 -9.05 -1.29 18.04
N LEU A 184 -8.55 -1.76 19.18
CA LEU A 184 -7.90 -0.87 20.15
C LEU A 184 -6.40 -0.70 19.91
N VAL A 185 -5.70 -1.73 19.44
CA VAL A 185 -4.23 -1.75 19.42
C VAL A 185 -3.64 -1.15 18.15
N LEU A 186 -4.35 -1.26 16.99
CA LEU A 186 -3.87 -0.71 15.72
C LEU A 186 -4.01 0.82 15.63
N ARG A 187 -5.09 1.38 16.21
CA ARG A 187 -5.33 2.84 16.15
C ARG A 187 -4.30 3.61 16.96
N ASP A 188 -3.99 3.13 18.15
CA ASP A 188 -3.07 3.83 19.05
C ASP A 188 -1.64 3.82 18.50
N ASP A 189 -1.14 2.65 18.06
CA ASP A 189 0.24 2.53 17.55
C ASP A 189 0.48 3.33 16.25
N VAL A 190 -0.48 3.32 15.31
CA VAL A 190 -0.37 4.06 14.03
C VAL A 190 -0.63 5.55 14.26
N HIS A 191 -1.61 5.88 15.11
CA HIS A 191 -1.92 7.28 15.43
C HIS A 191 -0.73 7.95 16.14
N ASP A 192 -0.12 7.29 17.11
CA ASP A 192 1.07 7.78 17.81
C ASP A 192 2.27 7.98 16.88
N LEU A 193 2.47 7.07 15.90
CA LEU A 193 3.53 7.19 14.89
C LEU A 193 3.28 8.35 13.93
N LEU A 194 2.03 8.55 13.49
CA LEU A 194 1.65 9.65 12.61
C LEU A 194 1.71 11.00 13.35
N GLU A 195 1.27 11.07 14.61
CA GLU A 195 1.39 12.28 15.43
C GLU A 195 2.84 12.63 15.76
N ALA A 196 3.69 11.62 16.05
CA ALA A 196 5.11 11.82 16.27
C ALA A 196 5.79 12.41 15.01
N ARG A 197 5.38 11.95 13.82
CA ARG A 197 5.86 12.48 12.54
C ARG A 197 5.43 13.92 12.30
N GLU A 198 4.14 14.25 12.52
CA GLU A 198 3.68 15.64 12.38
C GLU A 198 4.43 16.60 13.32
N LYS A 199 4.75 16.15 14.53
CA LYS A 199 5.56 16.91 15.48
C LYS A 199 7.00 17.10 14.99
N THR A 200 7.60 16.08 14.38
CA THR A 200 8.97 16.16 13.84
C THR A 200 9.03 17.11 12.65
N LEU A 201 8.09 17.01 11.70
CA LEU A 201 8.02 17.92 10.55
C LEU A 201 7.81 19.38 10.98
N LYS A 202 6.95 19.65 11.97
CA LYS A 202 6.74 21.00 12.52
C LYS A 202 7.97 21.56 13.28
N LEU A 203 8.87 20.69 13.74
CA LEU A 203 10.14 21.09 14.35
C LEU A 203 11.21 21.38 13.29
N GLU A 204 11.25 20.60 12.21
CA GLU A 204 12.17 20.81 11.08
C GLU A 204 11.85 22.11 10.35
N ASP A 205 10.57 22.46 10.12
CA ASP A 205 10.15 23.73 9.54
C ASP A 205 10.56 24.95 10.41
N LYS A 206 10.49 24.84 11.74
CA LYS A 206 10.89 25.91 12.64
C LYS A 206 12.41 26.14 12.69
N THR A 207 13.19 25.09 12.48
CA THR A 207 14.66 25.19 12.45
C THR A 207 15.19 25.72 11.12
N SER A 208 14.43 25.63 10.03
CA SER A 208 14.78 26.24 8.74
C SER A 208 14.63 27.77 8.75
N ASP A 209 13.64 28.30 9.47
CA ASP A 209 13.41 29.74 9.57
C ASP A 209 14.39 30.48 10.50
N GLU A 210 15.06 29.76 11.43
CA GLU A 210 16.04 30.39 12.36
C GLU A 210 17.46 30.45 11.80
N ASN A 211 17.74 29.89 10.64
CA ASN A 211 19.07 29.88 10.01
C ASN A 211 19.27 30.88 8.87
N GLU A 212 18.43 31.88 8.71
CA GLU A 212 18.76 33.04 7.88
C GLU A 212 19.81 33.92 8.58
N ILE A 213 21.09 33.60 8.32
CA ILE A 213 22.22 34.48 8.69
C ILE A 213 22.09 35.74 7.85
N PRO A 214 21.94 36.95 8.45
CA PRO A 214 21.93 38.20 7.68
C PRO A 214 23.29 38.38 7.04
N LEU A 215 23.31 38.54 5.71
CA LEU A 215 24.51 38.89 4.96
C LEU A 215 25.04 40.26 5.45
N PRO A 216 26.32 40.43 5.77
CA PRO A 216 26.88 41.72 6.11
C PRO A 216 26.95 42.58 4.85
N PHE A 217 26.46 43.81 5.00
CA PHE A 217 26.58 44.90 4.01
C PHE A 217 28.03 45.29 3.77
#